data_c1301906c763ad0da5c0105f7e01a889
#
_entry.id   c1301906c763ad0da5c0105f7e01a889
#
_cell.length_a   1.000
_cell.length_b   1.000
_cell.length_c   1.000
_cell.angle_alpha   90.00
_cell.angle_beta   90.00
_cell.angle_gamma   90.00
#
_symmetry.space_group_name_H-M   'P 1'
#
loop_
_entity.id
_entity.type
_entity.pdbx_description
1 polymer ?
#
loop_
_entity_poly.entity_id
_entity_poly.type
_entity_poly.pdbx_seq_one_letter_code
_entity_poly.pdbx_strand_id
1 'polypeptide(L)'
;RPPVQVQQVGDLDDVGVLADLAVGVEGDLPRLLRHQGDRVADRFGDPSSLNPSIDPDIVGPTGIFSQAEFDSSDEFRKTASVMKLVINGFAGAGTITMGGYDYHGGRRAEGEVKDFRAGRCMGACLEYAARVGVPLMMYVFSDGSLSSDGAIDASVDGRGKGEWTSDNQSTAASFF
;
A
#
# COMPACT_ATOMS: atom_id res chain seq x y z
N ARG A 1 -26.34 -0.91 12.68
CA ARG A 1 -25.37 -1.47 11.73
C ARG A 1 -24.27 -2.13 12.54
N PRO A 2 -23.91 -3.39 12.31
CA PRO A 2 -22.78 -4.00 12.99
C PRO A 2 -21.46 -3.41 12.45
N PRO A 3 -20.42 -3.28 13.28
CA PRO A 3 -19.11 -2.82 12.85
C PRO A 3 -18.49 -3.84 11.91
N VAL A 4 -17.80 -3.32 10.89
CA VAL A 4 -16.97 -4.13 10.00
C VAL A 4 -15.87 -4.75 10.85
N GLN A 5 -15.86 -6.08 10.94
CA GLN A 5 -14.79 -6.79 11.63
C GLN A 5 -13.54 -6.81 10.75
N VAL A 6 -12.48 -6.21 11.24
CA VAL A 6 -11.14 -6.39 10.69
C VAL A 6 -10.66 -7.76 11.15
N GLN A 7 -10.48 -8.68 10.21
CA GLN A 7 -9.96 -10.00 10.50
C GLN A 7 -8.44 -9.89 10.67
N GLN A 8 -7.95 -10.09 11.89
CA GLN A 8 -6.52 -10.27 12.13
C GLN A 8 -6.09 -11.60 11.50
N VAL A 9 -5.13 -11.53 10.63
CA VAL A 9 -4.46 -12.70 10.07
C VAL A 9 -3.20 -12.97 10.90
N GLY A 10 -3.21 -14.10 11.47
CA GLY A 10 -2.30 -14.96 12.14
C GLY A 10 -0.84 -14.61 12.43
N ASP A 11 -0.42 -15.14 13.56
CA ASP A 11 0.94 -15.47 14.06
C ASP A 11 2.12 -14.84 13.32
N LEU A 12 2.77 -13.89 13.98
CA LEU A 12 3.95 -13.17 13.51
C LEU A 12 5.13 -13.49 14.43
N ASP A 13 5.85 -14.55 14.08
CA ASP A 13 7.14 -14.90 14.70
C ASP A 13 8.35 -14.25 13.96
N ASP A 14 8.12 -13.17 13.23
CA ASP A 14 9.20 -12.42 12.60
C ASP A 14 9.02 -10.92 12.86
N VAL A 15 9.88 -10.37 13.71
CA VAL A 15 9.85 -8.97 14.16
C VAL A 15 10.31 -8.06 13.04
N GLY A 16 9.43 -7.85 12.07
CA GLY A 16 9.56 -6.84 11.04
C GLY A 16 8.46 -5.80 11.20
N VAL A 17 8.79 -4.53 11.13
CA VAL A 17 7.78 -3.48 11.03
C VAL A 17 6.99 -3.70 9.75
N LEU A 18 5.73 -4.10 9.90
CA LEU A 18 4.81 -4.26 8.79
C LEU A 18 4.09 -2.93 8.58
N ALA A 19 4.34 -2.27 7.47
CA ALA A 19 3.47 -1.20 7.02
C ALA A 19 2.34 -1.80 6.19
N ASP A 20 1.14 -1.79 6.71
CA ASP A 20 -0.04 -2.25 5.99
C ASP A 20 -0.79 -1.04 5.40
N LEU A 21 -1.06 -1.10 4.12
CA LEU A 21 -1.89 -0.13 3.41
C LEU A 21 -3.26 -0.75 3.15
N ALA A 22 -4.27 -0.27 3.84
CA ALA A 22 -5.65 -0.63 3.55
C ALA A 22 -6.24 0.36 2.53
N VAL A 23 -6.77 -0.16 1.45
CA VAL A 23 -7.37 0.62 0.36
C VAL A 23 -8.87 0.33 0.34
N GLY A 24 -9.69 1.37 0.48
CA GLY A 24 -11.14 1.24 0.47
C GLY A 24 -11.79 2.32 -0.38
N VAL A 25 -12.97 2.05 -0.92
CA VAL A 25 -13.76 2.98 -1.72
C VAL A 25 -14.97 3.44 -0.92
N GLU A 26 -15.10 4.74 -0.66
CA GLU A 26 -16.31 5.34 -0.10
C GLU A 26 -17.18 5.92 -1.22
N GLY A 27 -18.46 5.56 -1.23
CA GLY A 27 -19.44 6.08 -2.18
C GLY A 27 -20.85 5.53 -1.92
N ASP A 28 -21.83 5.97 -2.72
CA ASP A 28 -23.21 5.50 -2.63
C ASP A 28 -23.29 3.98 -2.92
N LEU A 29 -23.04 3.22 -1.86
CA LEU A 29 -22.96 1.76 -1.87
C LEU A 29 -24.11 1.06 -2.64
N PRO A 30 -25.39 1.47 -2.53
CA PRO A 30 -26.46 0.78 -3.24
C PRO A 30 -26.44 0.94 -4.77
N ARG A 31 -25.87 2.04 -5.26
CA ARG A 31 -25.77 2.32 -6.69
C ARG A 31 -24.53 1.69 -7.30
N LEU A 32 -23.43 1.71 -6.58
CA LEU A 32 -22.19 1.02 -6.91
C LEU A 32 -22.39 -0.50 -6.93
N LEU A 33 -23.08 -1.08 -5.95
CA LEU A 33 -23.33 -2.52 -5.87
C LEU A 33 -24.20 -3.06 -7.00
N ARG A 34 -25.16 -2.28 -7.53
CA ARG A 34 -25.97 -2.70 -8.69
C ARG A 34 -25.19 -2.68 -10.01
N HIS A 35 -24.31 -1.68 -10.17
CA HIS A 35 -23.40 -1.66 -11.33
C HIS A 35 -22.25 -2.67 -11.22
N GLN A 36 -21.89 -3.07 -10.01
CA GLN A 36 -20.85 -4.06 -9.75
C GLN A 36 -21.30 -5.47 -10.10
N GLY A 37 -22.56 -5.84 -9.84
CA GLY A 37 -23.10 -7.16 -10.18
C GLY A 37 -22.96 -7.48 -11.68
N ASP A 38 -23.32 -6.55 -12.52
CA ASP A 38 -23.24 -6.71 -13.97
C ASP A 38 -21.78 -6.73 -14.47
N ARG A 39 -20.94 -5.83 -13.92
CA ARG A 39 -19.51 -5.77 -14.29
C ARG A 39 -18.69 -6.95 -13.77
N VAL A 40 -19.05 -7.50 -12.63
CA VAL A 40 -18.40 -8.69 -12.06
C VAL A 40 -18.73 -9.91 -12.90
N ALA A 41 -19.98 -10.11 -13.31
CA ALA A 41 -20.39 -11.21 -14.17
C ALA A 41 -19.70 -11.17 -15.54
N ASP A 42 -19.63 -9.98 -16.16
CA ASP A 42 -18.98 -9.81 -17.46
C ASP A 42 -17.45 -9.94 -17.40
N ARG A 43 -16.84 -9.64 -16.26
CA ARG A 43 -15.37 -9.62 -16.11
C ARG A 43 -14.79 -10.88 -15.49
N PHE A 44 -15.55 -11.64 -14.70
CA PHE A 44 -15.12 -12.97 -14.24
C PHE A 44 -15.07 -14.01 -15.34
N GLY A 45 -15.70 -13.72 -16.50
CA GLY A 45 -15.59 -14.56 -17.69
C GLY A 45 -14.21 -14.48 -18.37
N ASP A 46 -13.43 -13.41 -18.14
CA ASP A 46 -12.08 -13.25 -18.67
C ASP A 46 -11.08 -12.94 -17.56
N PRO A 47 -10.40 -13.96 -17.01
CA PRO A 47 -9.37 -13.77 -15.98
C PRO A 47 -8.23 -12.82 -16.39
N SER A 48 -7.99 -12.68 -17.70
CA SER A 48 -6.95 -11.78 -18.20
C SER A 48 -7.26 -10.32 -17.88
N SER A 49 -8.54 -9.95 -17.84
CA SER A 49 -8.98 -8.58 -17.49
C SER A 49 -8.60 -8.16 -16.06
N LEU A 50 -8.33 -9.13 -15.18
CA LEU A 50 -7.91 -8.91 -13.80
C LEU A 50 -6.39 -8.75 -13.67
N ASN A 51 -5.63 -9.10 -14.69
CA ASN A 51 -4.18 -8.99 -14.68
C ASN A 51 -3.73 -7.53 -14.80
N PRO A 52 -3.08 -6.95 -13.77
CA PRO A 52 -2.63 -5.57 -13.81
C PRO A 52 -1.50 -5.32 -14.83
N SER A 53 -0.72 -6.36 -15.18
CA SER A 53 0.43 -6.22 -16.08
C SER A 53 0.06 -5.92 -17.53
N ILE A 54 -1.17 -6.19 -17.93
CA ILE A 54 -1.68 -5.89 -19.28
C ILE A 54 -2.61 -4.69 -19.32
N ASP A 55 -2.83 -4.04 -18.17
CA ASP A 55 -3.63 -2.81 -18.09
C ASP A 55 -2.73 -1.60 -18.43
N PRO A 56 -2.97 -0.92 -19.58
CA PRO A 56 -2.12 0.17 -20.01
C PRO A 56 -2.18 1.40 -19.10
N ASP A 57 -3.20 1.54 -18.26
CA ASP A 57 -3.28 2.59 -17.25
C ASP A 57 -2.42 2.27 -16.03
N ILE A 58 -2.14 0.99 -15.78
CA ILE A 58 -1.33 0.54 -14.66
C ILE A 58 0.12 0.34 -15.07
N VAL A 59 0.37 -0.41 -16.14
CA VAL A 59 1.75 -0.76 -16.58
C VAL A 59 1.92 -0.42 -18.06
N GLY A 60 2.91 0.39 -18.35
CA GLY A 60 3.22 0.74 -19.74
C GLY A 60 3.84 2.13 -19.90
N PRO A 61 4.02 2.60 -21.13
CA PRO A 61 4.63 3.89 -21.41
C PRO A 61 3.87 5.09 -20.82
N THR A 62 2.56 4.99 -20.72
CA THR A 62 1.67 5.99 -20.10
C THR A 62 1.04 5.48 -18.81
N GLY A 63 1.40 4.27 -18.40
CA GLY A 63 0.94 3.64 -17.18
C GLY A 63 1.48 4.32 -15.93
N ILE A 64 0.87 4.01 -14.81
CA ILE A 64 1.32 4.47 -13.48
C ILE A 64 2.72 3.94 -13.20
N PHE A 65 2.97 2.69 -13.51
CA PHE A 65 4.29 2.07 -13.46
C PHE A 65 4.84 1.87 -14.86
N SER A 66 6.11 2.20 -15.08
CA SER A 66 6.83 1.67 -16.23
C SER A 66 7.00 0.14 -16.05
N GLN A 67 7.22 -0.59 -17.15
CA GLN A 67 7.48 -2.03 -17.06
C GLN A 67 8.67 -2.34 -16.14
N ALA A 68 9.76 -1.57 -16.28
CA ALA A 68 10.95 -1.75 -15.46
C ALA A 68 10.69 -1.53 -13.97
N GLU A 69 9.88 -0.52 -13.63
CA GLU A 69 9.48 -0.24 -12.25
C GLU A 69 8.60 -1.36 -11.70
N PHE A 70 7.58 -1.78 -12.45
CA PHE A 70 6.68 -2.87 -12.10
C PHE A 70 7.45 -4.18 -11.79
N ASP A 71 8.44 -4.50 -12.62
CA ASP A 71 9.25 -5.70 -12.48
C ASP A 71 10.29 -5.63 -11.35
N SER A 72 10.63 -4.42 -10.90
CA SER A 72 11.70 -4.19 -9.93
C SER A 72 11.36 -4.59 -8.50
N SER A 73 10.08 -4.72 -8.14
CA SER A 73 9.67 -4.92 -6.75
C SER A 73 8.36 -5.68 -6.63
N ASP A 74 8.31 -6.61 -5.67
CA ASP A 74 7.08 -7.33 -5.30
C ASP A 74 6.01 -6.37 -4.76
N GLU A 75 6.42 -5.32 -4.07
CA GLU A 75 5.49 -4.33 -3.53
C GLU A 75 4.75 -3.58 -4.64
N PHE A 76 5.41 -3.27 -5.75
CA PHE A 76 4.76 -2.66 -6.92
C PHE A 76 3.77 -3.61 -7.58
N ARG A 77 4.13 -4.89 -7.73
CA ARG A 77 3.23 -5.92 -8.27
C ARG A 77 2.01 -6.16 -7.39
N LYS A 78 2.22 -6.26 -6.07
CA LYS A 78 1.13 -6.38 -5.08
C LYS A 78 0.22 -5.15 -5.14
N THR A 79 0.81 -3.95 -5.14
CA THR A 79 0.07 -2.69 -5.23
C THR A 79 -0.78 -2.63 -6.49
N ALA A 80 -0.21 -2.95 -7.64
CA ALA A 80 -0.92 -2.98 -8.91
C ALA A 80 -2.11 -3.95 -8.89
N SER A 81 -1.93 -5.14 -8.31
CA SER A 81 -3.00 -6.13 -8.20
C SER A 81 -4.11 -5.67 -7.27
N VAL A 82 -3.77 -5.18 -6.08
CA VAL A 82 -4.76 -4.74 -5.09
C VAL A 82 -5.52 -3.51 -5.59
N MET A 83 -4.83 -2.49 -6.09
CA MET A 83 -5.50 -1.29 -6.58
C MET A 83 -6.42 -1.58 -7.75
N LYS A 84 -6.01 -2.49 -8.67
CA LYS A 84 -6.88 -2.90 -9.77
C LYS A 84 -8.16 -3.55 -9.27
N LEU A 85 -8.07 -4.46 -8.31
CA LEU A 85 -9.24 -5.17 -7.78
C LEU A 85 -10.17 -4.25 -6.99
N VAL A 86 -9.61 -3.42 -6.11
CA VAL A 86 -10.42 -2.56 -5.21
C VAL A 86 -11.01 -1.38 -5.97
N ILE A 87 -10.20 -0.63 -6.71
CA ILE A 87 -10.63 0.60 -7.37
C ILE A 87 -11.64 0.32 -8.49
N ASN A 88 -11.54 -0.84 -9.15
CA ASN A 88 -12.56 -1.26 -10.13
C ASN A 88 -13.77 -1.96 -9.48
N GLY A 89 -13.82 -2.07 -8.16
CA GLY A 89 -14.97 -2.62 -7.43
C GLY A 89 -15.10 -4.14 -7.48
N PHE A 90 -14.02 -4.87 -7.77
CA PHE A 90 -13.99 -6.33 -7.65
C PHE A 90 -13.85 -6.77 -6.18
N ALA A 91 -13.23 -5.93 -5.36
CA ALA A 91 -13.11 -6.11 -3.91
C ALA A 91 -13.54 -4.83 -3.20
N GLY A 92 -14.18 -4.95 -2.04
CA GLY A 92 -14.61 -3.80 -1.24
C GLY A 92 -13.47 -3.12 -0.50
N ALA A 93 -12.40 -3.85 -0.20
CA ALA A 93 -11.18 -3.37 0.42
C ALA A 93 -10.03 -4.32 0.08
N GLY A 94 -8.80 -3.85 0.25
CA GLY A 94 -7.60 -4.66 0.08
C GLY A 94 -6.49 -4.19 1.02
N THR A 95 -5.59 -5.08 1.35
CA THR A 95 -4.42 -4.79 2.18
C THR A 95 -3.15 -5.05 1.38
N ILE A 96 -2.19 -4.13 1.48
CA ILE A 96 -0.86 -4.25 0.89
C ILE A 96 0.14 -4.27 2.04
N THR A 97 0.66 -5.44 2.33
CA THR A 97 1.68 -5.61 3.37
C THR A 97 3.07 -5.40 2.79
N MET A 98 3.85 -4.54 3.45
CA MET A 98 5.23 -4.23 3.11
C MET A 98 6.12 -4.51 4.31
N GLY A 99 7.13 -5.37 4.13
CA GLY A 99 8.02 -5.79 5.21
C GLY A 99 9.36 -5.07 5.21
N GLY A 100 10.09 -5.26 6.32
CA GLY A 100 11.45 -4.79 6.48
C GLY A 100 11.58 -3.31 6.80
N TYR A 101 10.61 -2.71 7.46
CA TYR A 101 10.62 -1.33 7.96
C TYR A 101 11.24 -1.21 9.34
N ASP A 102 11.84 -2.27 9.82
CA ASP A 102 12.63 -2.28 11.05
C ASP A 102 14.00 -1.64 10.80
N TYR A 103 14.07 -0.33 10.93
CA TYR A 103 15.29 0.45 10.70
C TYR A 103 15.74 1.25 11.91
N HIS A 104 15.38 0.84 13.11
CA HIS A 104 16.00 1.29 14.35
C HIS A 104 17.47 0.80 14.43
N GLY A 105 18.27 1.41 15.26
CA GLY A 105 19.69 1.04 15.43
C GLY A 105 20.60 1.49 14.28
N GLY A 106 20.37 2.70 13.77
CA GLY A 106 21.26 3.32 12.78
C GLY A 106 21.02 2.92 11.32
N ARG A 107 19.84 2.37 11.01
CA ARG A 107 19.49 1.90 9.64
C ARG A 107 18.60 2.88 8.88
N ARG A 108 18.73 4.14 9.17
CA ARG A 108 17.89 5.20 8.61
C ARG A 108 17.93 5.23 7.07
N ALA A 109 19.12 5.10 6.47
CA ALA A 109 19.25 5.13 5.00
C ALA A 109 18.41 4.04 4.31
N GLU A 110 18.35 2.84 4.90
CA GLU A 110 17.46 1.77 4.43
C GLU A 110 15.99 2.14 4.59
N GLY A 111 15.63 2.73 5.74
CA GLY A 111 14.29 3.20 6.01
C GLY A 111 13.81 4.22 4.99
N GLU A 112 14.63 5.24 4.69
CA GLU A 112 14.29 6.27 3.70
C GLU A 112 14.00 5.69 2.30
N VAL A 113 14.74 4.67 1.88
CA VAL A 113 14.46 3.98 0.60
C VAL A 113 13.13 3.22 0.64
N LYS A 114 12.83 2.58 1.76
CA LYS A 114 11.56 1.86 1.95
C LYS A 114 10.38 2.82 2.05
N ASP A 115 10.52 3.90 2.80
CA ASP A 115 9.50 4.95 2.90
C ASP A 115 9.19 5.56 1.53
N PHE A 116 10.22 5.82 0.73
CA PHE A 116 10.03 6.27 -0.65
C PHE A 116 9.23 5.25 -1.49
N ARG A 117 9.53 3.97 -1.34
CA ARG A 117 8.81 2.89 -2.04
C ARG A 117 7.35 2.79 -1.59
N ALA A 118 7.10 2.87 -0.28
CA ALA A 118 5.74 2.91 0.25
C ALA A 118 4.96 4.11 -0.26
N GLY A 119 5.55 5.30 -0.21
CA GLY A 119 4.97 6.52 -0.77
C GLY A 119 4.67 6.41 -2.27
N ARG A 120 5.54 5.73 -3.03
CA ARG A 120 5.31 5.46 -4.46
C ARG A 120 4.09 4.54 -4.68
N CYS A 121 3.93 3.52 -3.84
CA CYS A 121 2.75 2.65 -3.87
C CYS A 121 1.46 3.39 -3.52
N MET A 122 1.50 4.24 -2.49
CA MET A 122 0.36 5.09 -2.12
C MET A 122 -0.02 6.05 -3.25
N GLY A 123 0.96 6.73 -3.83
CA GLY A 123 0.77 7.60 -4.98
C GLY A 123 0.18 6.87 -6.20
N ALA A 124 0.58 5.62 -6.42
CA ALA A 124 0.02 4.78 -7.48
C ALA A 124 -1.47 4.51 -7.27
N CYS A 125 -1.88 4.18 -6.04
CA CYS A 125 -3.29 3.97 -5.71
C CYS A 125 -4.13 5.23 -5.92
N LEU A 126 -3.64 6.39 -5.47
CA LEU A 126 -4.31 7.68 -5.66
C LEU A 126 -4.44 8.06 -7.13
N GLU A 127 -3.38 7.90 -7.89
CA GLU A 127 -3.37 8.18 -9.33
C GLU A 127 -4.35 7.29 -10.08
N TYR A 128 -4.37 5.99 -9.75
CA TYR A 128 -5.29 5.06 -10.40
C TYR A 128 -6.75 5.35 -10.04
N ALA A 129 -7.04 5.68 -8.79
CA ALA A 129 -8.37 6.11 -8.37
C ALA A 129 -8.82 7.37 -9.10
N ALA A 130 -7.90 8.35 -9.27
CA ALA A 130 -8.18 9.57 -10.02
C ALA A 130 -8.47 9.29 -11.50
N ARG A 131 -7.72 8.40 -12.16
CA ARG A 131 -7.96 7.99 -13.56
C ARG A 131 -9.30 7.30 -13.73
N VAL A 132 -9.67 6.45 -12.78
CA VAL A 132 -10.97 5.74 -12.79
C VAL A 132 -12.12 6.65 -12.36
N GLY A 133 -11.84 7.76 -11.66
CA GLY A 133 -12.83 8.73 -11.20
C GLY A 133 -13.61 8.25 -9.98
N VAL A 134 -12.97 7.50 -9.08
CA VAL A 134 -13.60 7.01 -7.83
C VAL A 134 -12.89 7.56 -6.61
N PRO A 135 -13.63 7.84 -5.51
CA PRO A 135 -13.02 8.23 -4.25
C PRO A 135 -12.28 7.05 -3.64
N LEU A 136 -11.12 7.32 -3.04
CA LEU A 136 -10.28 6.34 -2.39
C LEU A 136 -9.95 6.81 -0.97
N MET A 137 -10.14 5.93 0.00
CA MET A 137 -9.62 6.10 1.35
C MET A 137 -8.47 5.13 1.56
N MET A 138 -7.34 5.64 2.05
CA MET A 138 -6.20 4.84 2.45
C MET A 138 -5.93 5.00 3.94
N TYR A 139 -5.70 3.89 4.61
CA TYR A 139 -5.28 3.83 5.99
C TYR A 139 -3.92 3.15 6.07
N VAL A 140 -2.94 3.84 6.63
CA VAL A 140 -1.57 3.32 6.81
C VAL A 140 -1.36 3.08 8.29
N PHE A 141 -0.91 1.90 8.64
CA PHE A 141 -0.61 1.55 10.02
C PHE A 141 0.65 0.67 10.09
N SER A 142 1.25 0.69 11.24
CA SER A 142 2.44 -0.08 11.60
C SER A 142 2.16 -0.78 12.93
N ASP A 143 2.82 -1.89 13.17
CA ASP A 143 2.74 -2.63 14.44
C ASP A 143 3.49 -1.93 15.58
N GLY A 144 4.34 -0.96 15.27
CA GLY A 144 5.07 -0.18 16.25
C GLY A 144 5.47 1.20 15.75
N SER A 145 6.08 1.98 16.64
CA SER A 145 6.68 3.26 16.33
C SER A 145 8.12 3.33 16.81
N LEU A 146 8.89 4.20 16.20
CA LEU A 146 10.30 4.37 16.50
C LEU A 146 10.51 5.52 17.48
N SER A 147 11.55 5.43 18.31
CA SER A 147 11.99 6.49 19.17
C SER A 147 13.45 6.84 18.90
N SER A 148 13.85 8.07 19.24
CA SER A 148 15.22 8.56 19.12
C SER A 148 15.72 9.07 20.46
N ASP A 149 16.96 8.79 20.76
CA ASP A 149 17.69 9.37 21.91
C ASP A 149 18.44 10.66 21.54
N GLY A 150 18.24 11.15 20.32
CA GLY A 150 18.92 12.32 19.78
C GLY A 150 20.23 12.01 19.05
N ALA A 151 20.57 10.75 18.87
CA ALA A 151 21.72 10.36 18.06
C ALA A 151 21.60 10.91 16.63
N ILE A 152 22.74 11.25 16.05
CA ILE A 152 22.83 11.81 14.71
C ILE A 152 23.62 10.87 13.82
N ASP A 153 23.04 10.51 12.68
CA ASP A 153 23.76 9.78 11.63
C ASP A 153 24.66 10.76 10.86
N ALA A 154 25.93 10.76 11.21
CA ALA A 154 26.95 11.57 10.56
C ALA A 154 27.58 10.89 9.33
N SER A 155 27.10 9.71 8.92
CA SER A 155 27.54 9.05 7.68
C SER A 155 27.17 9.87 6.43
N VAL A 156 27.74 9.50 5.31
CA VAL A 156 27.42 10.14 4.01
C VAL A 156 25.92 10.01 3.67
N ASP A 157 25.33 8.88 4.01
CA ASP A 157 23.92 8.62 3.73
C ASP A 157 23.00 9.24 4.78
N GLY A 158 23.43 9.30 6.02
CA GLY A 158 22.68 9.92 7.12
C GLY A 158 22.60 11.45 7.06
N ARG A 159 23.61 12.11 6.49
CA ARG A 159 23.64 13.55 6.24
C ARG A 159 23.39 14.43 7.48
N GLY A 160 23.76 13.95 8.64
CA GLY A 160 23.55 14.66 9.91
C GLY A 160 22.09 14.68 10.38
N LYS A 161 21.27 13.78 9.90
CA LYS A 161 19.89 13.64 10.36
C LYS A 161 19.82 12.81 11.65
N GLY A 162 18.73 12.98 12.41
CA GLY A 162 18.48 12.17 13.61
C GLY A 162 18.29 10.70 13.29
N GLU A 163 18.77 9.82 14.14
CA GLU A 163 18.58 8.38 14.03
C GLU A 163 17.41 7.89 14.88
N TRP A 164 16.83 6.80 14.48
CA TRP A 164 15.97 5.98 15.31
C TRP A 164 16.81 4.91 15.98
N THR A 165 16.82 4.94 17.30
CA THR A 165 17.73 4.15 18.13
C THR A 165 17.05 3.07 18.92
N SER A 166 15.73 3.17 19.08
CA SER A 166 14.94 2.15 19.72
C SER A 166 13.56 2.06 19.13
N ASP A 167 13.03 0.87 19.21
CA ASP A 167 11.66 0.54 18.95
C ASP A 167 10.82 0.82 20.19
N ASN A 168 9.56 1.21 20.01
CA ASN A 168 8.59 1.21 21.08
C ASN A 168 7.36 0.39 20.64
N GLN A 169 6.67 -0.17 21.60
CA GLN A 169 5.53 -1.05 21.32
C GLN A 169 4.21 -0.30 21.07
N SER A 170 4.28 0.98 20.77
CA SER A 170 3.11 1.79 20.45
C SER A 170 2.83 1.73 18.95
N THR A 171 1.60 1.38 18.60
CA THR A 171 1.16 1.39 17.20
C THR A 171 1.11 2.81 16.65
N ALA A 172 1.60 2.99 15.44
CA ALA A 172 1.50 4.23 14.70
C ALA A 172 0.58 4.07 13.50
N ALA A 173 -0.21 5.09 13.20
CA ALA A 173 -1.14 5.08 12.08
C ALA A 173 -1.37 6.47 11.49
N SER A 174 -1.70 6.53 10.22
CA SER A 174 -2.14 7.74 9.53
C SER A 174 -3.19 7.43 8.46
N PHE A 175 -3.96 8.46 8.08
CA PHE A 175 -4.99 8.34 7.03
C PHE A 175 -4.70 9.32 5.90
N PHE A 176 -5.16 8.94 4.71
CA PHE A 176 -5.10 9.75 3.50
C PHE A 176 -6.38 9.64 2.68
#